data_dfc3379bcefe0dc7ede1c5de7903fb28
#
_entry.id   dfc3379bcefe0dc7ede1c5de7903fb28
#
_cell.length_a   1.000
_cell.length_b   1.000
_cell.length_c   1.000
_cell.angle_alpha   90.00
_cell.angle_beta   90.00
_cell.angle_gamma   90.00
#
_symmetry.space_group_name_H-M   'P 1'
#
loop_
_entity.id
_entity.type
_entity.pdbx_description
1 polymer ?
#
loop_
_entity_poly.entity_id
_entity_poly.type
_entity_poly.pdbx_seq_one_letter_code
_entity_poly.pdbx_strand_id
1 'polypeptide(L)'
;MWQFGFTGTRHGMTPLQRAGVAAILQQVAGTGGFVAHHGDCIGADAEFHDLCRELPQSFIIVHPGPLDDLPNQARRVGDERRLPAPHMRRNKNIVKASTVMIAAPFELTQQEHGGTWRTIDMARTAKVPLAIVSPWGVRATERWELQR
;
A
#
# COMPACT_ATOMS: atom_id res chain seq x y z
N MET A 1 -12.29 7.78 9.99
CA MET A 1 -10.95 7.18 10.20
C MET A 1 -10.33 6.88 8.84
N TRP A 2 -9.06 7.18 8.69
CA TRP A 2 -8.33 6.91 7.46
C TRP A 2 -8.18 5.42 7.22
N GLN A 3 -8.43 5.00 5.97
CA GLN A 3 -8.18 3.64 5.49
C GLN A 3 -7.08 3.74 4.42
N PHE A 4 -5.86 3.44 4.80
CA PHE A 4 -4.74 3.45 3.85
C PHE A 4 -4.65 2.12 3.13
N GLY A 5 -4.72 2.13 1.81
CA GLY A 5 -4.34 0.99 1.01
C GLY A 5 -2.91 1.16 0.50
N PHE A 6 -2.20 0.08 0.36
CA PHE A 6 -0.82 0.11 -0.12
C PHE A 6 -0.58 -0.91 -1.21
N THR A 7 0.18 -0.51 -2.20
CA THR A 7 0.73 -1.40 -3.22
C THR A 7 2.18 -1.01 -3.49
N GLY A 8 3.06 -1.98 -3.66
CA GLY A 8 4.46 -1.68 -3.88
C GLY A 8 5.25 -2.84 -4.48
N THR A 9 6.48 -2.55 -4.83
CA THR A 9 7.37 -3.48 -5.50
C THR A 9 7.83 -4.62 -4.60
N ARG A 10 7.87 -5.83 -5.13
CA ARG A 10 8.44 -7.01 -4.45
C ARG A 10 9.94 -6.90 -4.22
N HIS A 11 10.61 -6.01 -4.93
CA HIS A 11 12.06 -5.78 -4.75
C HIS A 11 12.38 -5.00 -3.48
N GLY A 12 11.36 -4.46 -2.81
CA GLY A 12 11.56 -3.58 -1.67
C GLY A 12 11.70 -2.12 -2.07
N MET A 13 11.44 -1.24 -1.13
CA MET A 13 11.56 0.20 -1.36
C MET A 13 13.01 0.66 -1.22
N THR A 14 13.37 1.69 -1.98
CA THR A 14 14.62 2.40 -1.71
C THR A 14 14.52 3.13 -0.37
N PRO A 15 15.63 3.50 0.28
CA PRO A 15 15.57 4.28 1.51
C PRO A 15 14.81 5.59 1.36
N LEU A 16 14.97 6.30 0.24
CA LEU A 16 14.24 7.54 -0.04
C LEU A 16 12.75 7.29 -0.22
N GLN A 17 12.39 6.24 -0.91
CA GLN A 17 11.01 5.84 -1.13
C GLN A 17 10.33 5.49 0.20
N ARG A 18 11.01 4.71 1.02
CA ARG A 18 10.53 4.32 2.35
C ARG A 18 10.31 5.54 3.24
N ALA A 19 11.26 6.47 3.24
CA ALA A 19 11.12 7.73 3.98
C ALA A 19 9.92 8.55 3.50
N GLY A 20 9.68 8.58 2.18
CA GLY A 20 8.54 9.25 1.60
C GLY A 20 7.20 8.64 2.03
N VAL A 21 7.11 7.32 2.06
CA VAL A 21 5.91 6.61 2.54
C VAL A 21 5.69 6.90 4.03
N ALA A 22 6.76 6.82 4.84
CA ALA A 22 6.68 7.11 6.26
C ALA A 22 6.17 8.54 6.52
N ALA A 23 6.65 9.51 5.74
CA ALA A 23 6.22 10.90 5.88
C ALA A 23 4.72 11.08 5.61
N ILE A 24 4.18 10.36 4.60
CA ILE A 24 2.74 10.39 4.32
C ILE A 24 1.94 9.84 5.51
N LEU A 25 2.34 8.70 6.03
CA LEU A 25 1.66 8.09 7.17
C LEU A 25 1.63 9.04 8.38
N GLN A 26 2.77 9.63 8.70
CA GLN A 26 2.88 10.56 9.81
C GLN A 26 2.04 11.83 9.60
N GLN A 27 2.08 12.38 8.40
CA GLN A 27 1.39 13.62 8.07
C GLN A 27 -0.13 13.46 8.06
N VAL A 28 -0.63 12.38 7.45
CA VAL A 28 -2.06 12.19 7.23
C VAL A 28 -2.73 11.52 8.43
N ALA A 29 -2.11 10.51 9.02
CA ALA A 29 -2.66 9.84 10.18
C ALA A 29 -2.74 10.76 11.40
N GLY A 30 -1.79 11.68 11.53
CA GLY A 30 -1.78 12.63 12.62
C GLY A 30 -1.80 11.95 13.96
N THR A 31 -2.68 12.40 14.87
CA THR A 31 -2.83 11.85 16.21
C THR A 31 -3.96 10.84 16.32
N GLY A 32 -4.78 10.71 15.29
CA GLY A 32 -5.88 9.74 15.28
C GLY A 32 -5.41 8.37 14.81
N GLY A 33 -6.15 7.32 15.11
CA GLY A 33 -5.87 5.99 14.63
C GLY A 33 -6.13 5.88 13.12
N PHE A 34 -5.58 4.85 12.50
CA PHE A 34 -5.82 4.54 11.09
C PHE A 34 -5.82 3.04 10.86
N VAL A 35 -6.47 2.64 9.79
CA VAL A 35 -6.47 1.26 9.30
C VAL A 35 -5.56 1.20 8.08
N ALA A 36 -4.69 0.21 8.03
CA ALA A 36 -3.80 -0.02 6.90
C ALA A 36 -4.14 -1.36 6.24
N HIS A 37 -4.16 -1.36 4.91
CA HIS A 37 -4.43 -2.55 4.10
C HIS A 37 -3.24 -2.82 3.19
N HIS A 38 -2.75 -4.05 3.18
CA HIS A 38 -1.71 -4.48 2.25
C HIS A 38 -1.88 -5.94 1.87
N GLY A 39 -1.12 -6.38 0.87
CA GLY A 39 -1.25 -7.71 0.29
C GLY A 39 -0.30 -8.77 0.84
N ASP A 40 0.48 -8.44 1.85
CA ASP A 40 1.43 -9.36 2.50
C ASP A 40 2.46 -9.94 1.51
N CYS A 41 2.83 -9.19 0.49
CA CYS A 41 3.91 -9.59 -0.40
C CYS A 41 5.26 -9.30 0.24
N ILE A 42 6.28 -10.08 -0.16
CA ILE A 42 7.66 -9.72 0.20
C ILE A 42 8.00 -8.34 -0.38
N GLY A 43 8.98 -7.68 0.19
CA GLY A 43 9.43 -6.37 -0.28
C GLY A 43 8.61 -5.23 0.32
N ALA A 44 8.07 -4.36 -0.52
CA ALA A 44 7.45 -3.11 -0.07
C ALA A 44 6.25 -3.31 0.87
N ASP A 45 5.40 -4.31 0.63
CA ASP A 45 4.27 -4.58 1.52
C ASP A 45 4.72 -4.86 2.94
N ALA A 46 5.75 -5.70 3.09
CA ALA A 46 6.32 -6.04 4.39
C ALA A 46 6.92 -4.79 5.07
N GLU A 47 7.61 -3.98 4.31
CA GLU A 47 8.21 -2.74 4.81
C GLU A 47 7.12 -1.73 5.24
N PHE A 48 6.05 -1.61 4.45
CA PHE A 48 4.91 -0.76 4.80
C PHE A 48 4.26 -1.23 6.11
N HIS A 49 4.08 -2.54 6.27
CA HIS A 49 3.57 -3.12 7.52
C HIS A 49 4.42 -2.68 8.72
N ASP A 50 5.73 -2.81 8.59
CA ASP A 50 6.66 -2.46 9.66
C ASP A 50 6.62 -0.95 9.99
N LEU A 51 6.50 -0.10 8.98
CA LEU A 51 6.31 1.35 9.18
C LEU A 51 5.01 1.64 9.93
N CYS A 52 3.92 0.98 9.59
CA CYS A 52 2.65 1.16 10.28
C CYS A 52 2.74 0.76 11.75
N ARG A 53 3.48 -0.32 12.05
CA ARG A 53 3.66 -0.79 13.43
C ARG A 53 4.47 0.18 14.29
N GLU A 54 5.28 1.03 13.69
CA GLU A 54 6.02 2.06 14.41
C GLU A 54 5.13 3.22 14.86
N LEU A 55 3.93 3.34 14.27
CA LEU A 55 3.00 4.41 14.61
C LEU A 55 1.97 3.91 15.61
N PRO A 56 1.63 4.72 16.63
CA PRO A 56 0.60 4.33 17.57
C PRO A 56 -0.77 4.26 16.92
N GLN A 57 -1.61 3.37 17.43
CA GLN A 57 -3.01 3.22 17.03
C GLN A 57 -3.19 2.77 15.56
N SER A 58 -2.21 2.08 14.99
CA SER A 58 -2.40 1.43 13.69
C SER A 58 -3.19 0.13 13.86
N PHE A 59 -4.11 -0.12 12.94
CA PHE A 59 -4.83 -1.37 12.82
C PHE A 59 -4.58 -1.91 11.42
N ILE A 60 -3.96 -3.08 11.29
CA ILE A 60 -3.52 -3.60 10.01
C ILE A 60 -4.39 -4.76 9.58
N ILE A 61 -4.95 -4.66 8.37
CA ILE A 61 -5.72 -5.71 7.72
C ILE A 61 -4.90 -6.27 6.57
N VAL A 62 -4.57 -7.55 6.67
CA VAL A 62 -3.81 -8.26 5.64
C VAL A 62 -4.78 -8.89 4.63
N HIS A 63 -4.53 -8.65 3.35
CA HIS A 63 -5.27 -9.25 2.23
C HIS A 63 -4.36 -10.24 1.52
N PRO A 64 -4.35 -11.52 1.91
CA PRO A 64 -3.39 -12.47 1.34
C PRO A 64 -3.74 -12.85 -0.09
N GLY A 65 -2.70 -13.13 -0.86
CA GLY A 65 -2.81 -13.72 -2.18
C GLY A 65 -3.06 -15.22 -2.13
N PRO A 66 -2.90 -15.92 -3.25
CA PRO A 66 -3.15 -17.36 -3.31
C PRO A 66 -2.26 -18.14 -2.33
N LEU A 67 -2.83 -19.18 -1.71
CA LEU A 67 -2.10 -20.01 -0.74
C LEU A 67 -0.91 -20.75 -1.35
N ASP A 68 -0.94 -21.00 -2.66
CA ASP A 68 0.13 -21.69 -3.37
C ASP A 68 1.30 -20.79 -3.75
N ASP A 69 1.20 -19.49 -3.49
CA ASP A 69 2.27 -18.53 -3.78
C ASP A 69 3.09 -18.21 -2.53
N LEU A 70 3.49 -19.22 -1.79
CA LEU A 70 4.23 -19.07 -0.53
C LEU A 70 5.54 -18.28 -0.67
N PRO A 71 6.35 -18.47 -1.74
CA PRO A 71 7.61 -17.72 -1.88
C PRO A 71 7.43 -16.19 -1.91
N ASN A 72 6.27 -15.70 -2.33
CA ASN A 72 5.99 -14.26 -2.43
C ASN A 72 5.23 -13.71 -1.23
N GLN A 73 4.99 -14.53 -0.19
CA GLN A 73 4.29 -14.09 1.01
C GLN A 73 5.28 -13.72 2.10
N ALA A 74 5.13 -12.52 2.66
CA ALA A 74 5.96 -12.04 3.76
C ALA A 74 5.56 -12.65 5.10
N ARG A 75 4.31 -13.09 5.24
CA ARG A 75 3.73 -13.67 6.45
C ARG A 75 3.76 -12.72 7.65
N ARG A 76 3.52 -11.43 7.40
CA ARG A 76 3.36 -10.45 8.47
C ARG A 76 2.06 -10.71 9.22
N VAL A 77 2.08 -10.49 10.53
CA VAL A 77 0.91 -10.69 11.38
C VAL A 77 0.16 -9.37 11.50
N GLY A 78 -1.04 -9.32 10.89
CA GLY A 78 -1.94 -8.17 11.02
C GLY A 78 -2.92 -8.34 12.18
N ASP A 79 -3.73 -7.32 12.42
CA ASP A 79 -4.81 -7.37 13.40
C ASP A 79 -6.01 -8.17 12.86
N GLU A 80 -6.22 -8.12 11.55
CA GLU A 80 -7.16 -8.96 10.82
C GLU A 80 -6.49 -9.52 9.59
N ARG A 81 -7.02 -10.66 9.12
CA ARG A 81 -6.57 -11.31 7.91
C ARG A 81 -7.80 -11.72 7.10
N ARG A 82 -7.87 -11.24 5.88
CA ARG A 82 -8.95 -11.60 4.95
C ARG A 82 -8.71 -12.98 4.35
N LEU A 83 -9.73 -13.56 3.71
CA LEU A 83 -9.59 -14.82 3.01
C LEU A 83 -8.64 -14.65 1.82
N PRO A 84 -7.81 -15.68 1.52
CA PRO A 84 -6.96 -15.65 0.34
C PRO A 84 -7.76 -15.45 -0.93
N ALA A 85 -7.19 -14.69 -1.87
CA ALA A 85 -7.82 -14.43 -3.16
C ALA A 85 -6.75 -14.34 -4.25
N PRO A 86 -7.11 -14.57 -5.53
CA PRO A 86 -6.19 -14.33 -6.64
C PRO A 86 -5.62 -12.93 -6.59
N HIS A 87 -4.37 -12.76 -7.04
CA HIS A 87 -3.63 -11.50 -6.88
C HIS A 87 -4.41 -10.25 -7.30
N MET A 88 -5.02 -10.27 -8.48
CA MET A 88 -5.72 -9.07 -8.97
C MET A 88 -7.01 -8.80 -8.23
N ARG A 89 -7.73 -9.84 -7.81
CA ARG A 89 -8.92 -9.68 -6.97
C ARG A 89 -8.53 -9.13 -5.59
N ARG A 90 -7.46 -9.64 -5.01
CA ARG A 90 -6.93 -9.16 -3.74
C ARG A 90 -6.58 -7.68 -3.83
N ASN A 91 -5.90 -7.26 -4.90
CA ASN A 91 -5.56 -5.87 -5.11
C ASN A 91 -6.80 -4.99 -5.26
N LYS A 92 -7.80 -5.47 -5.98
CA LYS A 92 -9.08 -4.77 -6.11
C LYS A 92 -9.79 -4.62 -4.76
N ASN A 93 -9.73 -5.64 -3.92
CA ASN A 93 -10.31 -5.59 -2.58
C ASN A 93 -9.63 -4.53 -1.71
N ILE A 94 -8.31 -4.41 -1.82
CA ILE A 94 -7.56 -3.36 -1.12
C ILE A 94 -8.03 -1.98 -1.57
N VAL A 95 -8.11 -1.76 -2.87
CA VAL A 95 -8.57 -0.46 -3.42
C VAL A 95 -9.96 -0.12 -2.93
N LYS A 96 -10.88 -1.08 -2.95
CA LYS A 96 -12.26 -0.88 -2.49
C LYS A 96 -12.35 -0.53 -1.00
N ALA A 97 -11.46 -1.08 -0.19
CA ALA A 97 -11.46 -0.84 1.26
C ALA A 97 -10.83 0.51 1.63
N SER A 98 -10.12 1.13 0.71
CA SER A 98 -9.26 2.26 1.01
C SER A 98 -9.93 3.60 0.76
N THR A 99 -9.71 4.56 1.65
CA THR A 99 -10.07 5.96 1.44
C THR A 99 -8.95 6.73 0.74
N VAL A 100 -7.72 6.26 0.89
CA VAL A 100 -6.55 6.76 0.14
C VAL A 100 -5.64 5.58 -0.18
N MET A 101 -4.92 5.68 -1.28
CA MET A 101 -3.93 4.68 -1.68
C MET A 101 -2.53 5.27 -1.70
N ILE A 102 -1.56 4.50 -1.25
CA ILE A 102 -0.14 4.80 -1.35
C ILE A 102 0.49 3.73 -2.23
N ALA A 103 1.26 4.14 -3.23
CA ALA A 103 1.94 3.24 -4.13
C ALA A 103 3.44 3.51 -4.15
N ALA A 104 4.22 2.44 -4.11
CA ALA A 104 5.68 2.50 -4.15
C ALA A 104 6.22 1.59 -5.25
N PRO A 105 6.18 2.04 -6.53
CA PRO A 105 6.63 1.23 -7.66
C PRO A 105 8.14 1.13 -7.74
N PHE A 106 8.61 0.10 -8.44
CA PHE A 106 10.03 -0.10 -8.73
C PHE A 106 10.52 0.85 -9.82
N GLU A 107 9.65 1.14 -10.79
CA GLU A 107 10.00 1.96 -11.95
C GLU A 107 9.63 3.43 -11.72
N LEU A 108 10.35 4.31 -12.42
CA LEU A 108 10.10 5.76 -12.39
C LEU A 108 8.89 6.17 -13.25
N THR A 109 8.54 5.37 -14.24
CA THR A 109 7.48 5.67 -15.20
C THR A 109 6.46 4.56 -15.26
N GLN A 110 5.25 4.91 -15.71
CA GLN A 110 4.15 3.98 -15.88
C GLN A 110 4.56 2.75 -16.70
N GLN A 111 4.20 1.57 -16.21
CA GLN A 111 4.40 0.31 -16.90
C GLN A 111 3.05 -0.28 -17.30
N GLU A 112 3.01 -1.00 -18.44
CA GLU A 112 1.80 -1.69 -18.90
C GLU A 112 1.50 -2.93 -18.05
N HIS A 113 2.53 -3.55 -17.50
CA HIS A 113 2.44 -4.79 -16.74
C HIS A 113 2.97 -4.60 -15.33
N GLY A 114 2.69 -5.58 -14.48
CA GLY A 114 3.12 -5.57 -13.10
C GLY A 114 1.99 -5.21 -12.15
N GLY A 115 1.99 -5.86 -10.98
CA GLY A 115 0.91 -5.73 -10.02
C GLY A 115 0.75 -4.33 -9.46
N THR A 116 1.87 -3.64 -9.19
CA THR A 116 1.83 -2.29 -8.62
C THR A 116 1.18 -1.30 -9.57
N TRP A 117 1.60 -1.25 -10.84
CA TRP A 117 1.05 -0.30 -11.81
C TRP A 117 -0.41 -0.62 -12.17
N ARG A 118 -0.79 -1.90 -12.21
CA ARG A 118 -2.19 -2.28 -12.42
C ARG A 118 -3.05 -1.82 -11.25
N THR A 119 -2.56 -1.94 -10.02
CA THR A 119 -3.28 -1.49 -8.84
C THR A 119 -3.39 0.04 -8.79
N ILE A 120 -2.35 0.74 -9.22
CA ILE A 120 -2.40 2.20 -9.41
C ILE A 120 -3.54 2.56 -10.37
N ASP A 121 -3.65 1.86 -11.50
CA ASP A 121 -4.72 2.11 -12.48
C ASP A 121 -6.10 1.78 -11.91
N MET A 122 -6.21 0.73 -11.09
CA MET A 122 -7.46 0.42 -10.38
C MET A 122 -7.88 1.57 -9.45
N ALA A 123 -6.94 2.15 -8.71
CA ALA A 123 -7.21 3.27 -7.84
C ALA A 123 -7.67 4.50 -8.64
N ARG A 124 -7.03 4.76 -9.77
CA ARG A 124 -7.43 5.85 -10.67
C ARG A 124 -8.84 5.65 -11.20
N THR A 125 -9.16 4.46 -11.66
CA THR A 125 -10.49 4.11 -12.17
C THR A 125 -11.56 4.24 -11.09
N ALA A 126 -11.24 3.83 -9.87
CA ALA A 126 -12.15 3.95 -8.73
C ALA A 126 -12.19 5.35 -8.13
N LYS A 127 -11.37 6.28 -8.64
CA LYS A 127 -11.28 7.68 -8.17
C LYS A 127 -10.88 7.78 -6.70
N VAL A 128 -10.07 6.84 -6.23
CA VAL A 128 -9.50 6.89 -4.89
C VAL A 128 -8.30 7.84 -4.88
N PRO A 129 -8.22 8.78 -3.93
CA PRO A 129 -7.02 9.62 -3.78
C PRO A 129 -5.77 8.76 -3.69
N LEU A 130 -4.72 9.16 -4.40
CA LEU A 130 -3.53 8.36 -4.62
C LEU A 130 -2.27 9.20 -4.43
N ALA A 131 -1.29 8.63 -3.73
CA ALA A 131 0.07 9.16 -3.68
C ALA A 131 1.02 8.08 -4.23
N ILE A 132 1.76 8.42 -5.26
CA ILE A 132 2.80 7.56 -5.81
C ILE A 132 4.14 8.10 -5.31
N VAL A 133 4.90 7.27 -4.60
CA VAL A 133 6.24 7.61 -4.12
C VAL A 133 7.25 6.88 -5.00
N SER A 134 7.98 7.63 -5.81
CA SER A 134 8.96 7.07 -6.74
C SER A 134 10.17 6.48 -6.01
N PRO A 135 11.00 5.68 -6.70
CA PRO A 135 12.28 5.22 -6.12
C PRO A 135 13.20 6.35 -5.64
N TRP A 136 13.04 7.56 -6.17
CA TRP A 136 13.78 8.75 -5.72
C TRP A 136 13.16 9.41 -4.49
N GLY A 137 12.01 8.89 -4.01
CA GLY A 137 11.31 9.46 -2.87
C GLY A 137 10.41 10.65 -3.22
N VAL A 138 10.20 10.91 -4.51
CA VAL A 138 9.34 12.01 -4.96
C VAL A 138 7.88 11.57 -4.91
N ARG A 139 7.05 12.38 -4.24
CA ARG A 139 5.61 12.14 -4.12
C ARG A 139 4.88 12.82 -5.27
N ALA A 140 4.10 12.05 -6.02
CA ALA A 140 3.14 12.55 -6.99
C ALA A 140 1.74 12.18 -6.50
N THR A 141 0.85 13.16 -6.40
CA THR A 141 -0.49 12.93 -5.86
C THR A 141 -1.56 13.15 -6.91
N GLU A 142 -2.65 12.38 -6.79
CA GLU A 142 -3.85 12.52 -7.62
C GLU A 142 -5.06 12.51 -6.68
N ARG A 143 -5.97 13.46 -6.86
CA ARG A 143 -7.20 13.57 -6.06
C ARG A 143 -6.93 13.70 -4.55
N TRP A 144 -5.86 14.37 -4.19
CA TRP A 144 -5.37 14.40 -2.80
C TRP A 144 -6.00 15.50 -1.93
N GLU A 145 -7.07 16.15 -2.40
CA GLU A 145 -7.74 17.26 -1.69
C GLU A 145 -8.44 16.84 -0.39
N LEU A 146 -8.57 15.55 -0.17
CA LEU A 146 -9.25 15.02 1.01
C LEU A 146 -8.45 15.13 2.31
N GLN A 147 -7.25 15.67 2.26
CA GLN A 147 -6.37 15.74 3.41
C GLN A 147 -6.73 16.82 4.44
N ARG A 148 -7.74 17.56 4.17
CA ARG A 148 -8.12 18.69 5.03
C ARG A 148 -8.91 18.24 6.24
#